data_9246a6f4009b549b33e83887970ee2bc
#
_entry.id   9246a6f4009b549b33e83887970ee2bc
#
_cell.length_a   1.000
_cell.length_b   1.000
_cell.length_c   1.000
_cell.angle_alpha   90.00
_cell.angle_beta   90.00
_cell.angle_gamma   90.00
#
_symmetry.space_group_name_H-M   'P 1'
#
loop_
_entity.id
_entity.type
_entity.pdbx_description
1 polymer ?
#
loop_
_entity_poly.entity_id
_entity_poly.type
_entity_poly.pdbx_seq_one_letter_code
_entity_poly.pdbx_strand_id
1 'polypeptide(L)'
;MRINQERLKERIERINEMSRDETGGYTRLAFGEKETKARMMAKEMMLEAGLDVEIDAAGNLMGRLYPENWNEKELRGVIATGSHIDTVRNGGKFDGLLGSIAGIEVAQCLKENHVKLKRPFEVILFTDEEGARFNAGMVGSKAIAGLGMERPLSEYTDNEGISEETAMQKCGYHPEKLEEAAHAEKYEKFVELHIEQGIVLEREKRQIGIVTGIKGPYWIEGSFEGEANHAGGTPMNMRKDAMTAAANYIAEVEKIASRLGDMFVATVGTLKVHPGGINTIPGRVDYTIDIRDTDMERRARGIREIKEAAVKISDRFHVRSTQNCLKDAKAELMNEAIVDTIEDVCKKRGYTYMRMPSGPFHDTLSMAHICDVGMIFVPSIGGVSHSPYEDTAWKDVFAGAQVLADTMENLVG
;
A
#
# COMPACT_ATOMS: atom_id res chain seq x y z
N MET A 1 -0.20 15.04 24.02
CA MET A 1 0.34 16.28 23.36
C MET A 1 -0.58 16.79 22.25
N ARG A 2 -0.28 17.95 21.61
CA ARG A 2 -1.05 18.45 20.46
C ARG A 2 -0.12 18.69 19.29
N ILE A 3 -0.52 18.24 18.09
CA ILE A 3 0.18 18.56 16.83
C ILE A 3 0.02 20.03 16.47
N ASN A 4 0.97 20.59 15.75
CA ASN A 4 0.86 21.90 15.12
C ASN A 4 0.26 21.73 13.71
N GLN A 5 -1.05 21.98 13.60
CA GLN A 5 -1.84 21.78 12.38
C GLN A 5 -1.34 22.64 11.19
N GLU A 6 -0.98 23.90 11.46
CA GLU A 6 -0.50 24.82 10.42
C GLU A 6 0.86 24.35 9.88
N ARG A 7 1.79 23.97 10.76
CA ARG A 7 3.10 23.44 10.37
C ARG A 7 2.98 22.15 9.54
N LEU A 8 2.12 21.21 9.99
CA LEU A 8 1.85 19.97 9.24
C LEU A 8 1.31 20.29 7.84
N LYS A 9 0.33 21.17 7.74
CA LYS A 9 -0.27 21.59 6.48
C LYS A 9 0.76 22.25 5.56
N GLU A 10 1.50 23.23 6.06
CA GLU A 10 2.52 23.96 5.31
C GLU A 10 3.59 23.00 4.74
N ARG A 11 4.05 22.03 5.54
CA ARG A 11 5.04 21.04 5.10
C ARG A 11 4.53 20.16 3.96
N ILE A 12 3.30 19.64 4.07
CA ILE A 12 2.65 18.84 3.02
C ILE A 12 2.46 19.68 1.75
N GLU A 13 1.91 20.90 1.88
CA GLU A 13 1.68 21.78 0.73
C GLU A 13 2.98 22.19 0.04
N ARG A 14 4.04 22.45 0.78
CA ARG A 14 5.37 22.82 0.24
C ARG A 14 5.99 21.71 -0.63
N ILE A 15 5.88 20.45 -0.21
CA ILE A 15 6.35 19.30 -1.00
C ILE A 15 5.49 19.10 -2.25
N ASN A 16 4.18 19.23 -2.10
CA ASN A 16 3.25 19.11 -3.22
C ASN A 16 3.46 20.18 -4.28
N GLU A 17 3.57 21.44 -3.88
CA GLU A 17 3.81 22.56 -4.80
C GLU A 17 5.03 22.31 -5.71
N MET A 18 6.12 21.82 -5.15
CA MET A 18 7.35 21.51 -5.88
C MET A 18 7.17 20.38 -6.91
N SER A 19 6.23 19.46 -6.67
CA SER A 19 6.04 18.25 -7.50
C SER A 19 4.81 18.26 -8.38
N ARG A 20 4.07 19.38 -8.40
CA ARG A 20 2.83 19.52 -9.17
C ARG A 20 3.03 19.32 -10.65
N ASP A 21 2.10 18.63 -11.28
CA ASP A 21 2.05 18.42 -12.72
C ASP A 21 1.06 19.38 -13.41
N GLU A 22 1.23 19.58 -14.71
CA GLU A 22 0.33 20.44 -15.53
C GLU A 22 -1.14 19.99 -15.48
N THR A 23 -1.36 18.69 -15.29
CA THR A 23 -2.69 18.06 -15.19
C THR A 23 -3.33 18.15 -13.81
N GLY A 24 -2.64 18.77 -12.85
CA GLY A 24 -3.16 19.09 -11.52
C GLY A 24 -2.83 18.08 -10.43
N GLY A 25 -2.32 16.89 -10.77
CA GLY A 25 -1.79 15.91 -9.81
C GLY A 25 -0.33 16.16 -9.45
N TYR A 26 0.28 15.19 -8.82
CA TYR A 26 1.65 15.25 -8.33
C TYR A 26 2.42 14.02 -8.80
N THR A 27 3.68 14.23 -9.25
CA THR A 27 4.55 13.13 -9.70
C THR A 27 5.90 13.24 -9.02
N ARG A 28 6.22 12.27 -8.18
CA ARG A 28 7.51 12.08 -7.50
C ARG A 28 7.95 10.62 -7.68
N LEU A 29 8.31 10.27 -8.92
CA LEU A 29 8.77 8.89 -9.18
C LEU A 29 10.08 8.61 -8.45
N ALA A 30 10.18 7.42 -7.87
CA ALA A 30 11.34 6.96 -7.14
C ALA A 30 12.67 7.22 -7.90
N PHE A 31 13.66 7.72 -7.18
CA PHE A 31 14.98 8.10 -7.71
C PHE A 31 14.94 9.15 -8.84
N GLY A 32 13.82 9.86 -8.98
CA GLY A 32 13.68 10.97 -9.90
C GLY A 32 14.06 12.31 -9.26
N GLU A 33 14.23 13.36 -10.09
CA GLU A 33 14.65 14.69 -9.61
C GLU A 33 13.66 15.28 -8.57
N LYS A 34 12.35 15.20 -8.83
CA LYS A 34 11.32 15.72 -7.91
C LYS A 34 11.28 14.94 -6.59
N GLU A 35 11.41 13.62 -6.65
CA GLU A 35 11.44 12.77 -5.45
C GLU A 35 12.69 13.04 -4.62
N THR A 36 13.86 13.14 -5.24
CA THR A 36 15.11 13.49 -4.58
C THR A 36 15.03 14.86 -3.89
N LYS A 37 14.43 15.87 -4.54
CA LYS A 37 14.18 17.17 -3.91
C LYS A 37 13.23 17.08 -2.73
N ALA A 38 12.14 16.30 -2.84
CA ALA A 38 11.20 16.08 -1.74
C ALA A 38 11.88 15.43 -0.53
N ARG A 39 12.74 14.43 -0.75
CA ARG A 39 13.55 13.81 0.32
C ARG A 39 14.50 14.80 0.98
N MET A 40 15.16 15.66 0.21
CA MET A 40 16.02 16.71 0.77
C MET A 40 15.23 17.67 1.64
N MET A 41 14.05 18.11 1.19
CA MET A 41 13.15 18.96 2.00
C MET A 41 12.69 18.25 3.28
N ALA A 42 12.34 16.98 3.21
CA ALA A 42 11.96 16.18 4.38
C ALA A 42 13.16 16.01 5.35
N LYS A 43 14.36 15.82 4.84
CA LYS A 43 15.60 15.78 5.64
C LYS A 43 15.82 17.10 6.38
N GLU A 44 15.65 18.22 5.73
CA GLU A 44 15.71 19.55 6.38
C GLU A 44 14.68 19.67 7.49
N MET A 45 13.42 19.26 7.24
CA MET A 45 12.36 19.26 8.24
C MET A 45 12.67 18.35 9.45
N MET A 46 13.30 17.18 9.23
CA MET A 46 13.78 16.32 10.30
C MET A 46 14.88 16.99 11.14
N LEU A 47 15.85 17.62 10.49
CA LEU A 47 16.92 18.35 11.18
C LEU A 47 16.37 19.54 11.98
N GLU A 48 15.44 20.32 11.44
CA GLU A 48 14.74 21.40 12.14
C GLU A 48 13.95 20.88 13.35
N ALA A 49 13.32 19.70 13.23
CA ALA A 49 12.68 19.02 14.35
C ALA A 49 13.69 18.50 15.40
N GLY A 50 15.00 18.56 15.06
CA GLY A 50 16.11 18.16 15.91
C GLY A 50 16.27 16.66 16.04
N LEU A 51 15.99 15.94 14.97
CA LEU A 51 16.26 14.52 14.82
C LEU A 51 17.72 14.29 14.42
N ASP A 52 18.27 13.16 14.83
CA ASP A 52 19.49 12.61 14.25
C ASP A 52 19.11 11.88 12.95
N VAL A 53 19.71 12.32 11.83
CA VAL A 53 19.24 11.91 10.49
C VAL A 53 20.29 11.07 9.78
N GLU A 54 19.86 9.90 9.30
CA GLU A 54 20.65 8.95 8.54
C GLU A 54 19.92 8.55 7.25
N ILE A 55 20.71 8.14 6.24
CA ILE A 55 20.19 7.50 5.02
C ILE A 55 20.89 6.15 4.89
N ASP A 56 20.12 5.07 4.74
CA ASP A 56 20.67 3.73 4.59
C ASP A 56 21.07 3.40 3.14
N ALA A 57 21.58 2.19 2.92
CA ALA A 57 22.02 1.72 1.60
C ALA A 57 20.88 1.64 0.57
N ALA A 58 19.65 1.43 1.01
CA ALA A 58 18.46 1.41 0.16
C ALA A 58 17.92 2.81 -0.16
N GLY A 59 18.42 3.85 0.50
CA GLY A 59 17.96 5.22 0.36
C GLY A 59 16.82 5.59 1.31
N ASN A 60 16.48 4.74 2.28
CA ASN A 60 15.51 5.11 3.30
C ASN A 60 16.08 6.28 4.14
N LEU A 61 15.26 7.31 4.31
CA LEU A 61 15.62 8.47 5.14
C LEU A 61 15.04 8.26 6.54
N MET A 62 15.92 8.18 7.54
CA MET A 62 15.56 7.89 8.93
C MET A 62 15.94 9.07 9.84
N GLY A 63 15.01 9.49 10.70
CA GLY A 63 15.24 10.54 11.69
C GLY A 63 14.90 10.05 13.10
N ARG A 64 15.84 10.21 14.07
CA ARG A 64 15.75 9.60 15.41
C ARG A 64 15.71 10.60 16.53
N LEU A 65 14.97 10.25 17.59
CA LEU A 65 15.07 10.81 18.93
C LEU A 65 15.47 9.70 19.92
N TYR A 66 16.35 10.03 20.85
CA TYR A 66 16.85 9.08 21.84
C TYR A 66 16.34 9.43 23.26
N PRO A 67 16.12 8.42 24.11
CA PRO A 67 15.99 8.64 25.55
C PRO A 67 17.26 9.31 26.13
N GLU A 68 17.11 10.02 27.24
CA GLU A 68 18.27 10.55 27.98
C GLU A 68 19.23 9.42 28.35
N ASN A 69 20.54 9.63 28.10
CA ASN A 69 21.63 8.67 28.37
C ASN A 69 21.51 7.34 27.58
N TRP A 70 20.79 7.32 26.46
CA TRP A 70 20.75 6.15 25.59
C TRP A 70 22.12 5.88 24.95
N ASN A 71 22.49 4.58 24.90
CA ASN A 71 23.66 4.18 24.13
C ASN A 71 23.30 4.07 22.65
N GLU A 72 23.68 5.07 21.87
CA GLU A 72 23.35 5.14 20.41
C GLU A 72 23.90 3.96 19.59
N LYS A 73 24.88 3.21 20.14
CA LYS A 73 25.43 2.00 19.51
C LYS A 73 24.54 0.77 19.68
N GLU A 74 23.55 0.83 20.58
CA GLU A 74 22.63 -0.26 20.87
C GLU A 74 21.22 0.10 20.45
N LEU A 75 20.98 0.20 19.13
CA LEU A 75 19.66 0.47 18.60
C LEU A 75 18.80 -0.81 18.65
N ARG A 76 18.08 -0.98 19.78
CA ARG A 76 17.08 -2.04 19.97
C ARG A 76 15.83 -1.47 20.61
N GLY A 77 14.67 -2.09 20.33
CA GLY A 77 13.41 -1.64 20.90
C GLY A 77 12.94 -0.29 20.36
N VAL A 78 13.29 0.04 19.13
CA VAL A 78 12.89 1.27 18.46
C VAL A 78 11.39 1.23 18.18
N ILE A 79 10.71 2.31 18.55
CA ILE A 79 9.32 2.56 18.16
C ILE A 79 9.33 3.48 16.96
N ALA A 80 8.82 3.00 15.83
CA ALA A 80 8.94 3.73 14.58
C ALA A 80 7.58 4.11 13.99
N THR A 81 7.58 5.15 13.19
CA THR A 81 6.48 5.56 12.31
C THR A 81 7.05 6.03 10.98
N GLY A 82 6.22 6.09 9.97
CA GLY A 82 6.63 6.59 8.67
C GLY A 82 5.72 6.11 7.57
N SER A 83 6.10 6.39 6.34
CA SER A 83 5.49 5.96 5.09
C SER A 83 6.45 6.32 3.94
N HIS A 84 5.95 6.39 2.72
CA HIS A 84 6.72 6.78 1.54
C HIS A 84 6.49 8.24 1.13
N ILE A 85 7.29 8.73 0.20
CA ILE A 85 7.17 10.09 -0.36
C ILE A 85 7.07 10.08 -1.90
N ASP A 86 7.44 8.95 -2.52
CA ASP A 86 7.21 8.73 -3.94
C ASP A 86 5.71 8.62 -4.25
N THR A 87 5.34 8.76 -5.51
CA THR A 87 3.95 8.71 -5.97
C THR A 87 3.87 7.97 -7.30
N VAL A 88 2.68 7.49 -7.61
CA VAL A 88 2.33 7.17 -8.99
C VAL A 88 2.42 8.42 -9.89
N ARG A 89 2.41 8.24 -11.21
CA ARG A 89 2.34 9.38 -12.15
C ARG A 89 1.00 10.09 -11.99
N ASN A 90 1.06 11.42 -11.89
CA ASN A 90 -0.12 12.27 -11.73
C ASN A 90 -1.02 11.81 -10.57
N GLY A 91 -0.37 11.43 -9.46
CA GLY A 91 -1.01 10.95 -8.23
C GLY A 91 -1.61 12.05 -7.38
N GLY A 92 -2.01 11.70 -6.16
CA GLY A 92 -2.67 12.58 -5.22
C GLY A 92 -1.75 13.38 -4.30
N LYS A 93 -2.38 14.07 -3.35
CA LYS A 93 -1.70 14.97 -2.40
C LYS A 93 -1.17 14.25 -1.17
N PHE A 94 -1.82 13.17 -0.75
CA PHE A 94 -1.70 12.64 0.60
C PHE A 94 -1.15 11.23 0.65
N ASP A 95 -1.24 10.50 -0.47
CA ASP A 95 -0.76 9.14 -0.59
C ASP A 95 0.72 9.05 -0.18
N GLY A 96 1.03 8.24 0.85
CA GLY A 96 2.33 8.12 1.51
C GLY A 96 2.80 9.40 2.21
N LEU A 97 2.71 10.54 1.54
CA LEU A 97 3.19 11.83 2.04
C LEU A 97 2.60 12.22 3.39
N LEU A 98 1.31 11.89 3.62
CA LEU A 98 0.66 12.17 4.89
C LEU A 98 1.37 11.49 6.06
N GLY A 99 1.61 10.18 5.98
CA GLY A 99 2.27 9.42 7.05
C GLY A 99 3.71 9.88 7.29
N SER A 100 4.44 10.12 6.21
CA SER A 100 5.81 10.61 6.24
C SER A 100 5.93 11.95 6.97
N ILE A 101 5.13 12.94 6.61
CA ILE A 101 5.22 14.29 7.19
C ILE A 101 4.56 14.37 8.57
N ALA A 102 3.48 13.61 8.81
CA ALA A 102 2.90 13.47 10.15
C ALA A 102 3.90 12.82 11.14
N GLY A 103 4.69 11.85 10.71
CA GLY A 103 5.75 11.26 11.52
C GLY A 103 6.78 12.31 11.98
N ILE A 104 7.24 13.19 11.07
CA ILE A 104 8.15 14.30 11.41
C ILE A 104 7.47 15.29 12.39
N GLU A 105 6.19 15.59 12.19
CA GLU A 105 5.43 16.46 13.09
C GLU A 105 5.31 15.84 14.49
N VAL A 106 5.06 14.52 14.58
CA VAL A 106 5.01 13.78 15.85
C VAL A 106 6.35 13.87 16.57
N ALA A 107 7.46 13.62 15.87
CA ALA A 107 8.81 13.73 16.44
C ALA A 107 9.07 15.11 17.03
N GLN A 108 8.73 16.16 16.27
CA GLN A 108 8.89 17.54 16.74
C GLN A 108 8.03 17.83 17.97
N CYS A 109 6.78 17.36 17.98
CA CYS A 109 5.89 17.51 19.13
C CYS A 109 6.39 16.77 20.38
N LEU A 110 6.93 15.56 20.24
CA LEU A 110 7.55 14.82 21.33
C LEU A 110 8.66 15.65 21.98
N LYS A 111 9.52 16.26 21.17
CA LYS A 111 10.64 17.10 21.63
C LYS A 111 10.15 18.41 22.26
N GLU A 112 9.25 19.15 21.60
CA GLU A 112 8.71 20.43 22.07
C GLU A 112 7.95 20.30 23.39
N ASN A 113 7.29 19.15 23.63
CA ASN A 113 6.57 18.87 24.88
C ASN A 113 7.44 18.15 25.93
N HIS A 114 8.74 18.00 25.67
CA HIS A 114 9.68 17.35 26.59
C HIS A 114 9.20 15.96 27.07
N VAL A 115 8.61 15.17 26.14
CA VAL A 115 8.14 13.82 26.47
C VAL A 115 9.35 12.96 26.85
N LYS A 116 9.28 12.32 28.02
CA LYS A 116 10.34 11.40 28.48
C LYS A 116 10.25 10.08 27.71
N LEU A 117 11.13 9.90 26.77
CA LEU A 117 11.24 8.66 26.01
C LEU A 117 11.84 7.56 26.86
N LYS A 118 11.26 6.37 26.87
CA LYS A 118 11.84 5.12 27.39
C LYS A 118 12.44 4.25 26.28
N ARG A 119 12.02 4.50 25.03
CA ARG A 119 12.47 3.82 23.82
C ARG A 119 12.91 4.87 22.79
N PRO A 120 13.88 4.56 21.93
CA PRO A 120 14.16 5.42 20.79
C PRO A 120 12.93 5.54 19.91
N PHE A 121 12.69 6.75 19.39
CA PHE A 121 11.65 7.03 18.41
C PHE A 121 12.27 7.29 17.05
N GLU A 122 11.74 6.69 15.99
CA GLU A 122 12.25 6.86 14.65
C GLU A 122 11.15 7.17 13.65
N VAL A 123 11.41 8.13 12.76
CA VAL A 123 10.60 8.41 11.58
C VAL A 123 11.31 7.88 10.36
N ILE A 124 10.62 7.08 9.54
CA ILE A 124 11.18 6.46 8.33
C ILE A 124 10.42 6.95 7.11
N LEU A 125 11.14 7.47 6.11
CA LEU A 125 10.63 7.68 4.77
C LEU A 125 11.19 6.59 3.87
N PHE A 126 10.35 5.63 3.57
CA PHE A 126 10.72 4.47 2.76
C PHE A 126 10.98 4.85 1.31
N THR A 127 11.71 3.99 0.61
CA THR A 127 12.10 4.20 -0.78
C THR A 127 11.26 3.31 -1.69
N ASP A 128 10.72 3.90 -2.77
CA ASP A 128 9.97 3.23 -3.85
C ASP A 128 8.92 2.23 -3.34
N GLU A 129 7.95 2.73 -2.58
CA GLU A 129 6.80 1.93 -2.15
C GLU A 129 5.92 1.59 -3.33
N GLU A 130 5.60 2.59 -4.15
CA GLU A 130 4.64 2.52 -5.26
C GLU A 130 5.08 1.62 -6.42
N GLY A 131 6.40 1.48 -6.63
CA GLY A 131 6.92 0.76 -7.79
C GLY A 131 6.53 1.40 -9.14
N ALA A 132 6.06 2.64 -9.12
CA ALA A 132 5.45 3.30 -10.28
C ALA A 132 6.40 3.58 -11.44
N ARG A 133 7.71 3.56 -11.19
CA ARG A 133 8.74 3.76 -12.20
C ARG A 133 9.30 2.44 -12.74
N PHE A 134 9.53 1.47 -11.87
CA PHE A 134 10.28 0.25 -12.19
C PHE A 134 9.45 -1.03 -12.08
N ASN A 135 8.22 -0.97 -11.56
CA ASN A 135 7.37 -2.12 -11.22
C ASN A 135 8.00 -3.05 -10.15
N ALA A 136 8.80 -2.48 -9.22
CA ALA A 136 9.38 -3.19 -8.09
C ALA A 136 8.49 -3.10 -6.84
N GLY A 137 8.41 -1.92 -6.25
CA GLY A 137 7.56 -1.59 -5.11
C GLY A 137 8.02 -2.11 -3.74
N MET A 138 7.83 -1.29 -2.71
CA MET A 138 8.23 -1.54 -1.32
C MET A 138 9.72 -1.86 -1.17
N VAL A 139 10.59 -1.24 -1.99
CA VAL A 139 12.02 -1.56 -2.02
C VAL A 139 12.68 -1.22 -0.70
N GLY A 140 12.40 -0.04 -0.17
CA GLY A 140 12.99 0.44 1.08
C GLY A 140 12.55 -0.37 2.30
N SER A 141 11.26 -0.63 2.46
CA SER A 141 10.76 -1.40 3.60
C SER A 141 11.16 -2.87 3.54
N LYS A 142 11.21 -3.48 2.34
CA LYS A 142 11.75 -4.82 2.16
C LYS A 142 13.22 -4.91 2.55
N ALA A 143 14.04 -3.91 2.18
CA ALA A 143 15.44 -3.86 2.55
C ALA A 143 15.62 -3.81 4.07
N ILE A 144 14.89 -2.92 4.78
CA ILE A 144 14.90 -2.85 6.27
C ILE A 144 14.48 -4.17 6.90
N ALA A 145 13.46 -4.82 6.34
CA ALA A 145 12.96 -6.09 6.86
C ALA A 145 13.84 -7.30 6.50
N GLY A 146 14.91 -7.10 5.71
CA GLY A 146 15.77 -8.19 5.23
C GLY A 146 15.07 -9.12 4.26
N LEU A 147 14.01 -8.65 3.60
CA LEU A 147 13.28 -9.37 2.56
C LEU A 147 13.94 -9.14 1.21
N GLY A 148 14.12 -10.22 0.46
CA GLY A 148 14.65 -10.15 -0.90
C GLY A 148 13.65 -9.56 -1.89
N MET A 149 14.15 -8.96 -2.96
CA MET A 149 13.35 -8.64 -4.14
C MET A 149 13.09 -9.90 -4.96
N GLU A 150 11.95 -9.97 -5.68
CA GLU A 150 11.59 -11.13 -6.53
C GLU A 150 12.61 -11.35 -7.66
N ARG A 151 13.28 -10.30 -8.12
CA ARG A 151 14.33 -10.29 -9.12
C ARG A 151 15.44 -9.32 -8.70
N PRO A 152 16.67 -9.43 -9.25
CA PRO A 152 17.71 -8.42 -9.06
C PRO A 152 17.23 -7.02 -9.49
N LEU A 153 17.63 -5.96 -8.78
CA LEU A 153 17.25 -4.58 -9.11
C LEU A 153 17.71 -4.14 -10.50
N SER A 154 18.72 -4.79 -11.07
CA SER A 154 19.19 -4.58 -12.44
C SER A 154 18.18 -5.04 -13.52
N GLU A 155 17.22 -5.89 -13.17
CA GLU A 155 16.19 -6.39 -14.08
C GLU A 155 14.89 -5.59 -14.07
N TYR A 156 14.70 -4.71 -13.08
CA TYR A 156 13.59 -3.78 -13.04
C TYR A 156 13.99 -2.51 -13.79
N THR A 157 13.37 -2.24 -14.92
CA THR A 157 13.72 -1.11 -15.80
C THR A 157 12.54 -0.18 -16.01
N ASP A 158 12.83 1.12 -16.11
CA ASP A 158 11.84 2.11 -16.51
C ASP A 158 11.63 2.12 -18.04
N ASN A 159 10.73 3.00 -18.50
CA ASN A 159 10.41 3.12 -19.93
C ASN A 159 11.56 3.63 -20.80
N GLU A 160 12.63 4.15 -20.20
CA GLU A 160 13.85 4.62 -20.88
C GLU A 160 14.94 3.54 -20.87
N GLY A 161 14.66 2.37 -20.27
CA GLY A 161 15.60 1.26 -20.14
C GLY A 161 16.64 1.46 -19.03
N ILE A 162 16.43 2.42 -18.13
CA ILE A 162 17.29 2.63 -16.96
C ILE A 162 16.86 1.61 -15.89
N SER A 163 17.80 0.82 -15.36
CA SER A 163 17.50 -0.09 -14.27
C SER A 163 17.35 0.67 -12.94
N GLU A 164 16.57 0.10 -12.03
CA GLU A 164 16.40 0.64 -10.68
C GLU A 164 17.75 0.72 -9.95
N GLU A 165 18.58 -0.32 -10.05
CA GLU A 165 19.96 -0.33 -9.54
C GLU A 165 20.75 0.89 -10.01
N THR A 166 20.71 1.18 -11.33
CA THR A 166 21.38 2.34 -11.91
C THR A 166 20.81 3.67 -11.40
N ALA A 167 19.50 3.76 -11.22
CA ALA A 167 18.84 4.96 -10.72
C ALA A 167 19.20 5.23 -9.25
N MET A 168 19.23 4.20 -8.40
CA MET A 168 19.72 4.27 -7.01
C MET A 168 21.14 4.77 -6.93
N GLN A 169 22.06 4.19 -7.72
CA GLN A 169 23.47 4.61 -7.77
C GLN A 169 23.63 6.07 -8.19
N LYS A 170 22.83 6.56 -9.15
CA LYS A 170 22.82 7.97 -9.56
C LYS A 170 22.38 8.91 -8.44
N CYS A 171 21.52 8.46 -7.53
CA CYS A 171 21.14 9.21 -6.34
C CYS A 171 22.16 9.11 -5.20
N GLY A 172 23.23 8.33 -5.38
CA GLY A 172 24.28 8.14 -4.36
C GLY A 172 23.94 7.05 -3.35
N TYR A 173 22.95 6.21 -3.62
CA TYR A 173 22.63 5.04 -2.79
C TYR A 173 23.47 3.83 -3.21
N HIS A 174 23.41 2.76 -2.41
CA HIS A 174 24.30 1.61 -2.50
C HIS A 174 23.51 0.29 -2.70
N PRO A 175 22.89 0.09 -3.89
CA PRO A 175 22.10 -1.13 -4.15
C PRO A 175 22.90 -2.42 -3.98
N GLU A 176 24.23 -2.38 -4.17
CA GLU A 176 25.15 -3.50 -3.92
C GLU A 176 25.31 -3.84 -2.44
N LYS A 177 24.76 -3.03 -1.54
CA LYS A 177 24.83 -3.17 -0.08
C LYS A 177 23.44 -3.18 0.57
N LEU A 178 22.38 -3.55 -0.17
CA LEU A 178 21.02 -3.59 0.37
C LEU A 178 20.90 -4.42 1.66
N GLU A 179 21.71 -5.48 1.79
CA GLU A 179 21.74 -6.31 2.99
C GLU A 179 22.20 -5.53 4.24
N GLU A 180 22.99 -4.45 4.08
CA GLU A 180 23.40 -3.58 5.19
C GLU A 180 22.24 -2.73 5.74
N ALA A 181 21.14 -2.56 4.96
CA ALA A 181 19.92 -1.89 5.40
C ALA A 181 19.02 -2.77 6.29
N ALA A 182 19.28 -4.09 6.32
CA ALA A 182 18.50 -5.04 7.11
C ALA A 182 18.75 -4.84 8.61
N HIS A 183 17.70 -4.50 9.36
CA HIS A 183 17.76 -4.20 10.79
C HIS A 183 16.62 -4.87 11.57
N ALA A 184 16.35 -6.15 11.32
CA ALA A 184 15.24 -6.88 11.91
C ALA A 184 15.22 -6.83 13.47
N GLU A 185 16.39 -6.81 14.11
CA GLU A 185 16.50 -6.77 15.59
C GLU A 185 16.34 -5.38 16.20
N LYS A 186 16.26 -4.33 15.37
CA LYS A 186 16.22 -2.94 15.81
C LYS A 186 14.82 -2.54 16.29
N TYR A 187 13.79 -2.92 15.53
CA TYR A 187 12.42 -2.43 15.72
C TYR A 187 11.62 -3.28 16.69
N GLU A 188 10.86 -2.63 17.56
CA GLU A 188 9.89 -3.26 18.47
C GLU A 188 8.47 -3.05 17.96
N LYS A 189 8.15 -1.82 17.51
CA LYS A 189 6.82 -1.47 16.97
C LYS A 189 6.94 -0.48 15.83
N PHE A 190 5.99 -0.58 14.89
CA PHE A 190 5.83 0.37 13.79
C PHE A 190 4.36 0.74 13.62
N VAL A 191 4.06 2.04 13.48
CA VAL A 191 2.69 2.51 13.23
C VAL A 191 2.69 3.45 12.05
N GLU A 192 1.90 3.14 11.03
CA GLU A 192 1.75 3.95 9.81
C GLU A 192 0.43 4.71 9.80
N LEU A 193 0.47 6.00 9.48
CA LEU A 193 -0.70 6.80 9.15
C LEU A 193 -0.83 6.91 7.64
N HIS A 194 -2.02 6.61 7.11
CA HIS A 194 -2.26 6.68 5.68
C HIS A 194 -3.67 7.17 5.36
N ILE A 195 -3.94 7.53 4.11
CA ILE A 195 -5.30 7.68 3.62
C ILE A 195 -5.91 6.30 3.36
N GLU A 196 -7.24 6.18 3.44
CA GLU A 196 -7.93 4.89 3.22
C GLU A 196 -7.75 4.34 1.81
N GLN A 197 -7.60 5.22 0.81
CA GLN A 197 -7.65 4.87 -0.62
C GLN A 197 -8.96 4.14 -1.00
N GLY A 198 -10.00 4.33 -0.22
CA GLY A 198 -11.31 3.70 -0.33
C GLY A 198 -12.43 4.61 0.13
N ILE A 199 -13.69 4.14 0.01
CA ILE A 199 -14.90 4.94 0.23
C ILE A 199 -15.58 4.66 1.58
N VAL A 200 -15.08 3.69 2.36
CA VAL A 200 -15.82 3.15 3.52
C VAL A 200 -15.94 4.18 4.64
N LEU A 201 -14.83 4.83 5.03
CA LEU A 201 -14.83 5.82 6.10
C LEU A 201 -15.74 7.02 5.79
N GLU A 202 -15.71 7.48 4.55
CA GLU A 202 -16.59 8.59 4.12
C GLU A 202 -18.06 8.18 4.21
N ARG A 203 -18.44 7.00 3.68
CA ARG A 203 -19.82 6.48 3.73
C ARG A 203 -20.31 6.24 5.14
N GLU A 204 -19.46 5.66 5.99
CA GLU A 204 -19.75 5.36 7.39
C GLU A 204 -19.61 6.61 8.29
N LYS A 205 -19.23 7.76 7.74
CA LYS A 205 -19.00 9.03 8.45
C LYS A 205 -18.07 8.85 9.65
N ARG A 206 -16.98 8.12 9.45
CA ARG A 206 -15.93 7.90 10.43
C ARG A 206 -14.71 8.76 10.10
N GLN A 207 -14.11 9.33 11.14
CA GLN A 207 -12.91 10.15 11.00
C GLN A 207 -11.63 9.30 10.95
N ILE A 208 -11.66 8.15 11.63
CA ILE A 208 -10.48 7.27 11.79
C ILE A 208 -10.86 5.83 11.45
N GLY A 209 -10.06 5.22 10.59
CA GLY A 209 -10.02 3.78 10.38
C GLY A 209 -8.88 3.17 11.22
N ILE A 210 -9.23 2.23 12.10
CA ILE A 210 -8.24 1.45 12.84
C ILE A 210 -8.02 0.18 12.04
N VAL A 211 -6.87 0.06 11.40
CA VAL A 211 -6.60 -1.07 10.52
C VAL A 211 -6.35 -2.33 11.35
N THR A 212 -7.04 -3.42 11.01
CA THR A 212 -6.90 -4.71 11.70
C THR A 212 -6.02 -5.70 10.95
N GLY A 213 -5.72 -5.42 9.69
CA GLY A 213 -4.85 -6.24 8.87
C GLY A 213 -4.84 -5.79 7.41
N ILE A 214 -3.83 -6.20 6.67
CA ILE A 214 -3.70 -5.99 5.22
C ILE A 214 -4.15 -7.27 4.53
N LYS A 215 -5.06 -7.14 3.56
CA LYS A 215 -5.62 -8.29 2.84
C LYS A 215 -4.56 -9.03 2.03
N GLY A 216 -4.52 -10.35 2.17
CA GLY A 216 -3.64 -11.20 1.36
C GLY A 216 -4.21 -11.42 -0.05
N PRO A 217 -3.47 -11.10 -1.12
CA PRO A 217 -3.90 -11.33 -2.48
C PRO A 217 -3.75 -12.80 -2.91
N TYR A 218 -4.65 -13.23 -3.79
CA TYR A 218 -4.52 -14.43 -4.60
C TYR A 218 -4.84 -14.08 -6.04
N TRP A 219 -3.85 -14.15 -6.93
CA TRP A 219 -4.03 -13.81 -8.34
C TRP A 219 -4.16 -15.06 -9.19
N ILE A 220 -5.15 -15.05 -10.07
CA ILE A 220 -5.39 -16.08 -11.06
C ILE A 220 -5.18 -15.51 -12.45
N GLU A 221 -4.45 -16.23 -13.28
CA GLU A 221 -4.51 -16.15 -14.73
C GLU A 221 -5.28 -17.36 -15.25
N GLY A 222 -6.20 -17.15 -16.17
CA GLY A 222 -6.96 -18.25 -16.73
C GLY A 222 -7.43 -18.01 -18.15
N SER A 223 -7.95 -19.06 -18.77
CA SER A 223 -8.57 -18.98 -20.08
C SER A 223 -9.78 -19.89 -20.24
N PHE A 224 -10.69 -19.50 -21.13
CA PHE A 224 -11.67 -20.38 -21.73
C PHE A 224 -11.30 -20.59 -23.21
N GLU A 225 -11.29 -21.85 -23.66
CA GLU A 225 -10.97 -22.26 -25.03
C GLU A 225 -12.16 -23.02 -25.63
N GLY A 226 -12.72 -22.48 -26.69
CA GLY A 226 -13.79 -23.04 -27.49
C GLY A 226 -13.40 -23.14 -28.95
N GLU A 227 -14.33 -22.84 -29.86
CA GLU A 227 -14.11 -22.94 -31.32
C GLU A 227 -14.49 -21.62 -31.99
N ALA A 228 -13.49 -20.97 -32.62
CA ALA A 228 -13.76 -19.81 -33.48
C ALA A 228 -14.50 -20.22 -34.75
N ASN A 229 -15.59 -19.55 -35.07
CA ASN A 229 -16.36 -19.84 -36.27
C ASN A 229 -17.15 -18.61 -36.76
N HIS A 230 -17.75 -18.72 -37.94
CA HIS A 230 -18.58 -17.63 -38.50
C HIS A 230 -19.84 -17.41 -37.65
N ALA A 231 -20.06 -16.20 -37.16
CA ALA A 231 -21.18 -15.89 -36.24
C ALA A 231 -22.56 -16.11 -36.85
N GLY A 232 -22.75 -15.81 -38.13
CA GLY A 232 -24.01 -16.02 -38.85
C GLY A 232 -24.22 -17.43 -39.41
N GLY A 233 -23.14 -18.23 -39.53
CA GLY A 233 -23.18 -19.57 -40.11
C GLY A 233 -23.31 -20.71 -39.09
N THR A 234 -23.09 -20.44 -37.81
CA THR A 234 -23.09 -21.47 -36.71
C THR A 234 -24.31 -21.32 -35.82
N PRO A 235 -25.25 -22.28 -35.83
CA PRO A 235 -26.41 -22.28 -34.93
C PRO A 235 -26.02 -22.18 -33.45
N MET A 236 -26.89 -21.54 -32.62
CA MET A 236 -26.59 -21.29 -31.21
C MET A 236 -26.29 -22.55 -30.41
N ASN A 237 -27.01 -23.66 -30.63
CA ASN A 237 -26.86 -24.91 -29.97
C ASN A 237 -25.62 -25.74 -30.41
N MET A 238 -24.90 -25.27 -31.41
CA MET A 238 -23.67 -25.94 -31.91
C MET A 238 -22.40 -25.18 -31.58
N ARG A 239 -22.52 -24.06 -30.86
CA ARG A 239 -21.38 -23.19 -30.54
C ARG A 239 -20.61 -23.70 -29.31
N LYS A 240 -19.29 -23.54 -29.38
CA LYS A 240 -18.39 -23.59 -28.23
C LYS A 240 -17.79 -22.21 -28.03
N ASP A 241 -18.61 -21.30 -27.53
CA ASP A 241 -18.34 -19.88 -27.45
C ASP A 241 -17.58 -19.51 -26.17
N ALA A 242 -16.28 -19.26 -26.28
CA ALA A 242 -15.43 -18.92 -25.17
C ALA A 242 -15.83 -17.58 -24.49
N MET A 243 -16.36 -16.61 -25.27
CA MET A 243 -16.77 -15.33 -24.71
C MET A 243 -18.06 -15.44 -23.89
N THR A 244 -19.00 -16.23 -24.35
CA THR A 244 -20.24 -16.49 -23.58
C THR A 244 -19.93 -17.23 -22.26
N ALA A 245 -18.98 -18.18 -22.29
CA ALA A 245 -18.49 -18.83 -21.07
C ALA A 245 -17.83 -17.84 -20.12
N ALA A 246 -16.92 -17.01 -20.62
CA ALA A 246 -16.23 -15.98 -19.81
C ALA A 246 -17.20 -14.97 -19.20
N ALA A 247 -18.20 -14.49 -19.94
CA ALA A 247 -19.20 -13.56 -19.44
C ALA A 247 -20.02 -14.16 -18.28
N ASN A 248 -20.44 -15.43 -18.39
CA ASN A 248 -21.14 -16.13 -17.30
C ASN A 248 -20.22 -16.34 -16.09
N TYR A 249 -18.94 -16.62 -16.33
CA TYR A 249 -17.96 -16.80 -15.26
C TYR A 249 -17.71 -15.50 -14.48
N ILE A 250 -17.53 -14.38 -15.17
CA ILE A 250 -17.35 -13.06 -14.55
C ILE A 250 -18.53 -12.73 -13.64
N ALA A 251 -19.76 -12.95 -14.12
CA ALA A 251 -20.96 -12.73 -13.33
C ALA A 251 -21.06 -13.68 -12.10
N GLU A 252 -20.54 -14.90 -12.22
CA GLU A 252 -20.54 -15.85 -11.11
C GLU A 252 -19.45 -15.51 -10.08
N VAL A 253 -18.27 -15.01 -10.51
CA VAL A 253 -17.23 -14.51 -9.60
C VAL A 253 -17.77 -13.38 -8.73
N GLU A 254 -18.50 -12.42 -9.32
CA GLU A 254 -19.15 -11.32 -8.60
C GLU A 254 -20.15 -11.83 -7.57
N LYS A 255 -21.03 -12.78 -7.93
CA LYS A 255 -22.01 -13.36 -7.01
C LYS A 255 -21.35 -14.11 -5.85
N ILE A 256 -20.27 -14.85 -6.12
CA ILE A 256 -19.51 -15.56 -5.08
C ILE A 256 -18.92 -14.54 -4.10
N ALA A 257 -18.27 -13.47 -4.62
CA ALA A 257 -17.69 -12.43 -3.80
C ALA A 257 -18.73 -11.74 -2.92
N SER A 258 -19.82 -11.27 -3.51
CA SER A 258 -20.91 -10.59 -2.78
C SER A 258 -21.52 -11.47 -1.67
N ARG A 259 -21.66 -12.79 -1.89
CA ARG A 259 -22.19 -13.72 -0.90
C ARG A 259 -21.22 -13.97 0.26
N LEU A 260 -19.92 -13.91 0.04
CA LEU A 260 -18.88 -14.08 1.06
C LEU A 260 -18.76 -12.88 2.00
N GLY A 261 -19.37 -11.75 1.62
CA GLY A 261 -19.46 -10.54 2.43
C GLY A 261 -18.38 -9.50 2.12
N ASP A 262 -18.58 -8.31 2.66
CA ASP A 262 -17.88 -7.07 2.27
C ASP A 262 -16.36 -7.10 2.46
N MET A 263 -15.85 -8.00 3.28
CA MET A 263 -14.40 -8.13 3.51
C MET A 263 -13.69 -8.93 2.42
N PHE A 264 -14.42 -9.87 1.77
CA PHE A 264 -13.91 -10.62 0.63
C PHE A 264 -14.12 -9.83 -0.66
N VAL A 265 -13.08 -9.64 -1.44
CA VAL A 265 -13.17 -8.98 -2.75
C VAL A 265 -12.58 -9.87 -3.84
N ALA A 266 -13.22 -9.89 -5.01
CA ALA A 266 -12.71 -10.57 -6.20
C ALA A 266 -13.02 -9.72 -7.44
N THR A 267 -11.99 -9.42 -8.22
CA THR A 267 -12.08 -8.56 -9.40
C THR A 267 -11.50 -9.25 -10.61
N VAL A 268 -12.29 -9.36 -11.68
CA VAL A 268 -11.77 -9.74 -13.00
C VAL A 268 -11.17 -8.49 -13.64
N GLY A 269 -9.84 -8.39 -13.61
CA GLY A 269 -9.13 -7.15 -13.97
C GLY A 269 -8.83 -7.02 -15.46
N THR A 270 -8.64 -8.14 -16.17
CA THR A 270 -8.35 -8.14 -17.61
C THR A 270 -9.20 -9.15 -18.36
N LEU A 271 -9.48 -8.85 -19.63
CA LEU A 271 -10.15 -9.76 -20.55
C LEU A 271 -9.58 -9.56 -21.95
N LYS A 272 -9.03 -10.63 -22.56
CA LYS A 272 -8.51 -10.61 -23.93
C LYS A 272 -9.25 -11.63 -24.77
N VAL A 273 -9.86 -11.20 -25.87
CA VAL A 273 -10.70 -12.02 -26.74
C VAL A 273 -9.98 -12.34 -28.04
N HIS A 274 -9.97 -13.61 -28.44
CA HIS A 274 -9.30 -14.08 -29.64
C HIS A 274 -10.26 -14.88 -30.54
N PRO A 275 -10.25 -14.61 -31.87
CA PRO A 275 -9.46 -13.61 -32.60
C PRO A 275 -10.02 -12.17 -32.44
N GLY A 276 -11.19 -11.99 -31.88
CA GLY A 276 -11.90 -10.70 -31.79
C GLY A 276 -12.43 -10.25 -33.20
N GLY A 277 -13.73 -10.07 -33.31
CA GLY A 277 -14.34 -9.65 -34.55
C GLY A 277 -15.86 -9.70 -34.47
N ILE A 278 -16.55 -8.73 -35.09
CA ILE A 278 -18.01 -8.58 -35.00
C ILE A 278 -18.77 -9.79 -35.54
N ASN A 279 -18.21 -10.51 -36.52
CA ASN A 279 -18.85 -11.62 -37.21
C ASN A 279 -18.16 -12.99 -36.91
N THR A 280 -17.37 -13.06 -35.85
CA THR A 280 -16.60 -14.27 -35.45
C THR A 280 -16.96 -14.68 -34.06
N ILE A 281 -17.30 -15.96 -33.82
CA ILE A 281 -17.46 -16.56 -32.52
C ILE A 281 -16.06 -16.63 -31.87
N PRO A 282 -15.82 -16.07 -30.67
CA PRO A 282 -14.53 -16.15 -30.02
C PRO A 282 -14.13 -17.57 -29.67
N GLY A 283 -12.93 -17.98 -30.13
CA GLY A 283 -12.38 -19.30 -29.83
C GLY A 283 -11.60 -19.36 -28.53
N ARG A 284 -11.11 -18.20 -28.03
CA ARG A 284 -10.39 -18.13 -26.76
C ARG A 284 -10.63 -16.80 -26.07
N VAL A 285 -10.70 -16.84 -24.74
CA VAL A 285 -10.72 -15.65 -23.88
C VAL A 285 -9.75 -15.89 -22.73
N ASP A 286 -8.76 -15.00 -22.58
CA ASP A 286 -7.85 -14.96 -21.46
C ASP A 286 -8.32 -13.92 -20.44
N TYR A 287 -8.15 -14.21 -19.15
CA TYR A 287 -8.57 -13.32 -18.05
C TYR A 287 -7.62 -13.38 -16.87
N THR A 288 -7.68 -12.35 -16.01
CA THR A 288 -7.03 -12.36 -14.71
C THR A 288 -8.03 -12.06 -13.60
N ILE A 289 -7.83 -12.62 -12.41
CA ILE A 289 -8.64 -12.34 -11.22
C ILE A 289 -7.70 -11.98 -10.07
N ASP A 290 -8.04 -10.90 -9.36
CA ASP A 290 -7.46 -10.52 -8.07
C ASP A 290 -8.47 -10.82 -6.95
N ILE A 291 -8.10 -11.70 -6.02
CA ILE A 291 -8.92 -12.11 -4.87
C ILE A 291 -8.18 -11.70 -3.61
N ARG A 292 -8.87 -10.98 -2.69
CA ARG A 292 -8.26 -10.52 -1.43
C ARG A 292 -9.18 -10.71 -0.24
N ASP A 293 -8.59 -11.11 0.89
CA ASP A 293 -9.25 -11.15 2.20
C ASP A 293 -8.20 -11.13 3.33
N THR A 294 -8.60 -10.71 4.53
CA THR A 294 -7.83 -10.88 5.77
C THR A 294 -8.09 -12.23 6.42
N ASP A 295 -9.30 -12.79 6.25
CA ASP A 295 -9.65 -14.13 6.72
C ASP A 295 -9.19 -15.18 5.70
N MET A 296 -8.13 -15.90 6.04
CA MET A 296 -7.50 -16.88 5.16
C MET A 296 -8.38 -18.10 4.89
N GLU A 297 -9.30 -18.47 5.81
CA GLU A 297 -10.23 -19.59 5.61
C GLU A 297 -11.35 -19.18 4.63
N ARG A 298 -11.92 -17.98 4.80
CA ARG A 298 -12.91 -17.41 3.88
C ARG A 298 -12.29 -17.22 2.50
N ARG A 299 -11.05 -16.68 2.42
CA ARG A 299 -10.31 -16.54 1.17
C ARG A 299 -10.14 -17.90 0.47
N ALA A 300 -9.66 -18.91 1.17
CA ALA A 300 -9.49 -20.26 0.63
C ALA A 300 -10.80 -20.86 0.14
N ARG A 301 -11.92 -20.62 0.85
CA ARG A 301 -13.26 -21.04 0.41
C ARG A 301 -13.65 -20.32 -0.88
N GLY A 302 -13.49 -19.00 -0.95
CA GLY A 302 -13.80 -18.22 -2.14
C GLY A 302 -13.01 -18.66 -3.36
N ILE A 303 -11.70 -18.89 -3.20
CA ILE A 303 -10.81 -19.40 -4.27
C ILE A 303 -11.33 -20.75 -4.79
N ARG A 304 -11.71 -21.69 -3.91
CA ARG A 304 -12.27 -22.99 -4.32
C ARG A 304 -13.55 -22.81 -5.11
N GLU A 305 -14.49 -22.03 -4.61
CA GLU A 305 -15.78 -21.80 -5.26
C GLU A 305 -15.62 -21.14 -6.64
N ILE A 306 -14.71 -20.17 -6.78
CA ILE A 306 -14.35 -19.50 -8.03
C ILE A 306 -13.75 -20.53 -9.02
N LYS A 307 -12.84 -21.39 -8.57
CA LYS A 307 -12.25 -22.43 -9.42
C LYS A 307 -13.28 -23.47 -9.87
N GLU A 308 -14.16 -23.91 -8.97
CA GLU A 308 -15.24 -24.83 -9.31
C GLU A 308 -16.25 -24.22 -10.29
N ALA A 309 -16.53 -22.92 -10.17
CA ALA A 309 -17.42 -22.23 -11.10
C ALA A 309 -16.86 -22.24 -12.53
N ALA A 310 -15.56 -22.08 -12.72
CA ALA A 310 -14.93 -22.18 -14.04
C ALA A 310 -15.15 -23.56 -14.66
N VAL A 311 -15.00 -24.63 -13.89
CA VAL A 311 -15.23 -26.02 -14.36
C VAL A 311 -16.71 -26.21 -14.76
N LYS A 312 -17.65 -25.83 -13.89
CA LYS A 312 -19.09 -25.97 -14.17
C LYS A 312 -19.54 -25.18 -15.42
N ILE A 313 -18.94 -24.00 -15.61
CA ILE A 313 -19.24 -23.16 -16.78
C ILE A 313 -18.60 -23.74 -18.02
N SER A 314 -17.37 -24.24 -17.95
CA SER A 314 -16.71 -24.88 -19.11
C SER A 314 -17.49 -26.10 -19.60
N ASP A 315 -17.99 -26.93 -18.70
CA ASP A 315 -18.86 -28.07 -19.03
C ASP A 315 -20.17 -27.64 -19.71
N ARG A 316 -20.82 -26.61 -19.16
CA ARG A 316 -22.09 -26.07 -19.70
C ARG A 316 -21.95 -25.52 -21.11
N PHE A 317 -20.84 -24.86 -21.42
CA PHE A 317 -20.61 -24.25 -22.73
C PHE A 317 -19.72 -25.11 -23.66
N HIS A 318 -19.36 -26.32 -23.23
CA HIS A 318 -18.53 -27.27 -23.97
C HIS A 318 -17.18 -26.64 -24.42
N VAL A 319 -16.59 -25.82 -23.54
CA VAL A 319 -15.27 -25.20 -23.69
C VAL A 319 -14.28 -25.79 -22.70
N ARG A 320 -13.00 -25.63 -22.90
CA ARG A 320 -11.97 -25.99 -21.92
C ARG A 320 -11.62 -24.77 -21.07
N SER A 321 -11.46 -24.94 -19.76
CA SER A 321 -10.92 -23.89 -18.88
C SER A 321 -9.55 -24.25 -18.33
N THR A 322 -8.69 -23.24 -18.19
CA THR A 322 -7.41 -23.36 -17.47
C THR A 322 -7.29 -22.25 -16.44
N GLN A 323 -6.63 -22.54 -15.32
CA GLN A 323 -6.38 -21.55 -14.26
C GLN A 323 -5.03 -21.83 -13.60
N ASN A 324 -4.17 -20.82 -13.55
CA ASN A 324 -2.88 -20.84 -12.89
C ASN A 324 -2.87 -19.78 -11.78
N CYS A 325 -2.21 -20.11 -10.67
CA CYS A 325 -1.93 -19.14 -9.62
C CYS A 325 -0.70 -18.32 -10.02
N LEU A 326 -0.83 -16.99 -10.09
CA LEU A 326 0.28 -16.07 -10.32
C LEU A 326 0.90 -15.60 -9.00
N LYS A 327 0.08 -15.44 -7.96
CA LYS A 327 0.50 -14.96 -6.64
C LYS A 327 -0.41 -15.53 -5.56
N ASP A 328 0.20 -15.96 -4.46
CA ASP A 328 -0.51 -16.34 -3.24
C ASP A 328 0.27 -15.79 -2.04
N ALA A 329 -0.17 -14.66 -1.50
CA ALA A 329 0.42 -14.07 -0.31
C ALA A 329 -0.57 -14.11 0.85
N LYS A 330 -0.06 -14.32 2.06
CA LYS A 330 -0.90 -14.30 3.27
C LYS A 330 -1.32 -12.89 3.59
N ALA A 331 -2.44 -12.77 4.33
CA ALA A 331 -2.79 -11.53 4.99
C ALA A 331 -1.87 -11.29 6.18
N GLU A 332 -1.53 -10.03 6.42
CA GLU A 332 -0.78 -9.63 7.61
C GLU A 332 -1.72 -8.94 8.58
N LEU A 333 -1.79 -9.44 9.81
CA LEU A 333 -2.65 -8.88 10.85
C LEU A 333 -1.88 -7.84 11.67
N MET A 334 -2.58 -6.79 12.06
CA MET A 334 -2.02 -5.80 12.98
C MET A 334 -1.96 -6.37 14.40
N ASN A 335 -0.99 -5.88 15.20
CA ASN A 335 -0.89 -6.25 16.61
C ASN A 335 -2.09 -5.71 17.39
N GLU A 336 -2.82 -6.60 18.08
CA GLU A 336 -4.07 -6.25 18.76
C GLU A 336 -3.84 -5.21 19.88
N ALA A 337 -2.69 -5.23 20.58
CA ALA A 337 -2.39 -4.23 21.60
C ALA A 337 -2.17 -2.83 21.00
N ILE A 338 -1.63 -2.74 19.79
CA ILE A 338 -1.51 -1.47 19.07
C ILE A 338 -2.89 -1.01 18.59
N VAL A 339 -3.69 -1.91 18.02
CA VAL A 339 -5.09 -1.65 17.61
C VAL A 339 -5.91 -1.10 18.78
N ASP A 340 -5.84 -1.74 19.96
CA ASP A 340 -6.51 -1.30 21.18
C ASP A 340 -6.00 0.06 21.66
N THR A 341 -4.69 0.31 21.58
CA THR A 341 -4.11 1.61 21.92
C THR A 341 -4.65 2.72 21.03
N ILE A 342 -4.73 2.51 19.70
CA ILE A 342 -5.30 3.47 18.75
C ILE A 342 -6.80 3.71 19.07
N GLU A 343 -7.54 2.64 19.37
CA GLU A 343 -8.94 2.72 19.73
C GLU A 343 -9.17 3.56 21.00
N ASP A 344 -8.36 3.33 22.03
CA ASP A 344 -8.43 4.09 23.27
C ASP A 344 -8.07 5.56 23.09
N VAL A 345 -7.11 5.87 22.22
CA VAL A 345 -6.80 7.25 21.82
C VAL A 345 -8.00 7.89 21.14
N CYS A 346 -8.64 7.21 20.20
CA CYS A 346 -9.84 7.72 19.52
C CYS A 346 -10.97 8.00 20.53
N LYS A 347 -11.24 7.09 21.46
CA LYS A 347 -12.23 7.27 22.54
C LYS A 347 -11.93 8.49 23.41
N LYS A 348 -10.67 8.62 23.87
CA LYS A 348 -10.23 9.76 24.72
C LYS A 348 -10.35 11.10 24.02
N ARG A 349 -10.11 11.15 22.72
CA ARG A 349 -10.22 12.37 21.89
C ARG A 349 -11.63 12.65 21.41
N GLY A 350 -12.55 11.67 21.49
CA GLY A 350 -13.92 11.79 20.99
C GLY A 350 -14.01 11.72 19.46
N TYR A 351 -13.02 11.12 18.78
CA TYR A 351 -13.10 10.88 17.35
C TYR A 351 -14.02 9.72 17.02
N THR A 352 -14.78 9.84 15.93
CA THR A 352 -15.54 8.72 15.39
C THR A 352 -14.61 7.77 14.65
N TYR A 353 -14.69 6.48 14.92
CA TYR A 353 -13.78 5.48 14.34
C TYR A 353 -14.50 4.19 14.00
N MET A 354 -13.83 3.33 13.22
CA MET A 354 -14.20 1.94 13.02
C MET A 354 -12.95 1.07 12.82
N ARG A 355 -13.03 -0.21 13.18
CA ARG A 355 -12.04 -1.21 12.83
C ARG A 355 -12.31 -1.69 11.40
N MET A 356 -11.27 -1.78 10.56
CA MET A 356 -11.39 -2.16 9.16
C MET A 356 -10.08 -2.76 8.63
N PRO A 357 -10.10 -3.56 7.56
CA PRO A 357 -8.87 -3.99 6.92
C PRO A 357 -8.35 -2.96 5.92
N SER A 358 -7.06 -3.02 5.60
CA SER A 358 -6.51 -2.40 4.40
C SER A 358 -6.75 -3.27 3.17
N GLY A 359 -7.22 -2.67 2.08
CA GLY A 359 -7.28 -3.27 0.75
C GLY A 359 -5.96 -3.20 0.00
N PRO A 360 -5.34 -1.99 -0.11
CA PRO A 360 -4.02 -1.80 -0.72
C PRO A 360 -2.87 -2.33 0.16
N PHE A 361 -1.68 -2.42 -0.45
CA PHE A 361 -0.45 -2.70 0.28
C PHE A 361 0.13 -1.40 0.84
N HIS A 362 1.03 -1.54 1.83
CA HIS A 362 1.74 -0.44 2.48
C HIS A 362 3.09 -0.95 2.99
N ASP A 363 4.01 -0.06 3.33
CA ASP A 363 5.30 -0.41 3.90
C ASP A 363 5.17 -1.22 5.21
N THR A 364 4.08 -1.00 5.93
CA THR A 364 3.69 -1.82 7.10
C THR A 364 3.68 -3.32 6.79
N LEU A 365 3.39 -3.75 5.57
CA LEU A 365 3.41 -5.15 5.17
C LEU A 365 4.82 -5.77 5.32
N SER A 366 5.85 -5.03 4.93
CA SER A 366 7.24 -5.46 5.11
C SER A 366 7.66 -5.39 6.58
N MET A 367 7.30 -4.32 7.28
CA MET A 367 7.63 -4.13 8.71
C MET A 367 7.00 -5.19 9.62
N ALA A 368 5.83 -5.73 9.26
CA ALA A 368 5.16 -6.82 9.99
C ALA A 368 6.00 -8.10 10.11
N HIS A 369 7.01 -8.29 9.24
CA HIS A 369 7.92 -9.43 9.33
C HIS A 369 8.96 -9.29 10.43
N ILE A 370 9.18 -8.09 10.96
CA ILE A 370 10.27 -7.81 11.92
C ILE A 370 9.83 -7.19 13.23
N CYS A 371 8.61 -6.65 13.31
CA CYS A 371 8.10 -6.02 14.54
C CYS A 371 6.58 -6.05 14.62
N ASP A 372 6.03 -5.69 15.78
CA ASP A 372 4.61 -5.46 15.96
C ASP A 372 4.16 -4.22 15.18
N VAL A 373 3.10 -4.33 14.39
CA VAL A 373 2.65 -3.25 13.52
C VAL A 373 1.22 -2.79 13.80
N GLY A 374 0.94 -1.53 13.47
CA GLY A 374 -0.40 -0.94 13.45
C GLY A 374 -0.54 0.07 12.33
N MET A 375 -1.76 0.36 11.92
CA MET A 375 -2.06 1.39 10.91
C MET A 375 -3.30 2.19 11.28
N ILE A 376 -3.27 3.47 10.90
CA ILE A 376 -4.35 4.44 11.09
C ILE A 376 -4.74 4.97 9.71
N PHE A 377 -6.03 4.89 9.37
CA PHE A 377 -6.57 5.50 8.16
C PHE A 377 -7.35 6.78 8.44
N VAL A 378 -7.29 7.69 7.47
CA VAL A 378 -8.19 8.83 7.36
C VAL A 378 -9.01 8.74 6.08
N PRO A 379 -10.24 9.32 6.01
CA PRO A 379 -11.12 9.20 4.85
C PRO A 379 -10.50 9.77 3.58
N SER A 380 -10.69 9.06 2.47
CA SER A 380 -10.46 9.58 1.11
C SER A 380 -11.77 10.10 0.54
N ILE A 381 -11.82 11.34 0.07
CA ILE A 381 -13.02 11.95 -0.52
C ILE A 381 -13.40 11.21 -1.81
N GLY A 382 -14.63 10.70 -1.86
CA GLY A 382 -15.11 9.88 -2.97
C GLY A 382 -14.39 8.53 -3.10
N GLY A 383 -13.51 8.15 -2.16
CA GLY A 383 -12.69 6.95 -2.22
C GLY A 383 -11.64 6.98 -3.32
N VAL A 384 -11.31 8.17 -3.84
CA VAL A 384 -10.36 8.34 -4.96
C VAL A 384 -8.93 8.30 -4.44
N SER A 385 -8.07 7.50 -5.08
CA SER A 385 -6.62 7.51 -4.93
C SER A 385 -5.92 7.23 -6.25
N HIS A 386 -4.58 7.36 -6.31
CA HIS A 386 -3.76 7.23 -7.51
C HIS A 386 -4.26 8.11 -8.68
N SER A 387 -4.68 9.33 -8.35
CA SER A 387 -5.36 10.25 -9.27
C SER A 387 -5.14 11.70 -8.85
N PRO A 388 -5.13 12.65 -9.79
CA PRO A 388 -5.09 14.08 -9.46
C PRO A 388 -6.29 14.58 -8.66
N TYR A 389 -7.36 13.79 -8.61
CA TYR A 389 -8.59 14.09 -7.86
C TYR A 389 -8.59 13.52 -6.44
N GLU A 390 -7.52 12.85 -6.01
CA GLU A 390 -7.37 12.39 -4.63
C GLU A 390 -7.38 13.58 -3.68
N ASP A 391 -8.22 13.48 -2.67
CA ASP A 391 -8.27 14.50 -1.62
C ASP A 391 -8.73 13.90 -0.29
N THR A 392 -8.33 14.55 0.79
CA THR A 392 -8.73 14.26 2.17
C THR A 392 -8.99 15.59 2.87
N ALA A 393 -10.08 15.69 3.60
CA ALA A 393 -10.37 16.92 4.31
C ALA A 393 -9.31 17.21 5.39
N TRP A 394 -8.79 18.43 5.46
CA TRP A 394 -7.75 18.81 6.43
C TRP A 394 -8.12 18.49 7.88
N LYS A 395 -9.41 18.59 8.24
CA LYS A 395 -9.88 18.20 9.59
C LYS A 395 -9.60 16.73 9.89
N ASP A 396 -9.69 15.85 8.90
CA ASP A 396 -9.46 14.40 9.03
C ASP A 396 -7.96 14.09 8.97
N VAL A 397 -7.18 14.81 8.14
CA VAL A 397 -5.71 14.82 8.18
C VAL A 397 -5.20 15.14 9.59
N PHE A 398 -5.73 16.22 10.20
CA PHE A 398 -5.34 16.62 11.55
C PHE A 398 -5.81 15.64 12.63
N ALA A 399 -6.98 15.02 12.45
CA ALA A 399 -7.46 13.98 13.36
C ALA A 399 -6.53 12.75 13.31
N GLY A 400 -6.17 12.26 12.11
CA GLY A 400 -5.25 11.15 11.92
C GLY A 400 -3.86 11.41 12.51
N ALA A 401 -3.28 12.57 12.22
CA ALA A 401 -1.99 12.96 12.75
C ALA A 401 -2.02 13.13 14.30
N GLN A 402 -3.13 13.61 14.86
CA GLN A 402 -3.31 13.69 16.32
C GLN A 402 -3.42 12.29 16.95
N VAL A 403 -4.15 11.37 16.31
CA VAL A 403 -4.25 9.97 16.78
C VAL A 403 -2.89 9.30 16.71
N LEU A 404 -2.14 9.49 15.61
CA LEU A 404 -0.77 9.00 15.51
C LEU A 404 0.10 9.56 16.65
N ALA A 405 0.06 10.88 16.90
CA ALA A 405 0.86 11.53 17.92
C ALA A 405 0.62 10.95 19.32
N ASP A 406 -0.66 10.81 19.72
CA ASP A 406 -1.02 10.28 21.02
C ASP A 406 -0.71 8.77 21.14
N THR A 407 -0.87 8.02 20.05
CA THR A 407 -0.49 6.60 19.99
C THR A 407 1.01 6.44 20.21
N MET A 408 1.81 7.21 19.48
CA MET A 408 3.27 7.15 19.61
C MET A 408 3.74 7.61 21.00
N GLU A 409 3.14 8.66 21.58
CA GLU A 409 3.40 9.08 22.95
C GLU A 409 3.18 7.95 23.97
N ASN A 410 2.11 7.17 23.81
CA ASN A 410 1.83 6.01 24.65
C ASN A 410 2.84 4.86 24.46
N LEU A 411 3.34 4.67 23.24
CA LEU A 411 4.25 3.57 22.91
C LEU A 411 5.70 3.84 23.30
N VAL A 412 6.15 5.10 23.27
CA VAL A 412 7.54 5.49 23.62
C VAL A 412 7.72 5.82 25.10
N GLY A 413 6.62 6.10 25.82
CA GLY A 413 6.59 6.43 27.28
C GLY A 413 6.26 5.23 28.13
#